data_ef7563b6821ba23919a8b922fe9b033f
#
_entry.id   ef7563b6821ba23919a8b922fe9b033f
#
_cell.length_a   1.000
_cell.length_b   1.000
_cell.length_c   1.000
_cell.angle_alpha   90.00
_cell.angle_beta   90.00
_cell.angle_gamma   90.00
#
_symmetry.space_group_name_H-M   'P 1'
#
loop_
_entity.id
_entity.type
_entity.pdbx_description
1 polymer ?
#
loop_
_entity_poly.entity_id
_entity_poly.type
_entity_poly.pdbx_seq_one_letter_code
_entity_poly.pdbx_strand_id
1 'polypeptide(L)' 'NNYDVTIVGHTDSKGSEVYNEKLSLRRAVSVKEKLLELGLSPDRITGLEARGELEPVSSNETEEGRSQNRRIEFNLVRRD' A
#
# COMPACT_ATOMS: atom_id res chain seq x y z
N ASN A 1 -16.16 -7.98 12.67
CA ASN A 1 -15.32 -6.87 12.21
C ASN A 1 -14.56 -6.17 13.31
N ASN A 2 -13.73 -6.93 14.02
CA ASN A 2 -12.92 -6.37 15.10
C ASN A 2 -11.46 -6.18 14.66
N TYR A 3 -11.28 -5.70 13.42
CA TYR A 3 -9.93 -5.49 12.88
C TYR A 3 -9.71 -4.04 12.53
N ASP A 4 -8.51 -3.56 12.84
CA ASP A 4 -8.01 -2.31 12.30
C ASP A 4 -7.16 -2.63 11.08
N VAL A 5 -7.02 -1.66 10.18
CA VAL A 5 -6.33 -1.84 8.91
C VAL A 5 -5.20 -0.83 8.80
N THR A 6 -4.01 -1.32 8.46
CA THR A 6 -2.93 -0.47 7.98
C THR A 6 -2.81 -0.71 6.47
N ILE A 7 -2.78 0.35 5.69
CA ILE A 7 -2.67 0.30 4.24
C ILE A 7 -1.22 0.59 3.87
N VAL A 8 -0.60 -0.31 3.12
CA VAL A 8 0.82 -0.18 2.76
C VAL A 8 0.95 -0.17 1.23
N GLY A 9 1.51 0.92 0.70
CA GLY A 9 1.72 1.06 -0.74
C GLY A 9 3.13 0.67 -1.14
N HIS A 10 3.25 -0.04 -2.26
CA HIS A 10 4.52 -0.49 -2.81
C HIS A 10 4.61 -0.17 -4.30
N THR A 11 5.85 -0.02 -4.78
CA THR A 11 6.13 0.19 -6.21
C THR A 11 7.18 -0.81 -6.67
N ASP A 12 7.44 -0.83 -8.00
CA ASP A 12 8.63 -1.48 -8.53
C ASP A 12 9.83 -0.53 -8.39
N SER A 13 10.97 -0.90 -8.96
CA SER A 13 12.22 -0.14 -8.82
C SER A 13 12.47 0.86 -9.94
N LYS A 14 11.52 1.07 -10.84
CA LYS A 14 11.68 2.08 -11.90
C LYS A 14 11.49 3.48 -11.34
N GLY A 15 12.39 4.38 -11.75
CA GLY A 15 12.37 5.76 -11.27
C GLY A 15 13.20 5.91 -10.00
N SER A 16 13.20 7.11 -9.42
CA SER A 16 13.96 7.37 -8.22
C SER A 16 13.24 6.81 -6.99
N GLU A 17 14.02 6.51 -5.97
CA GLU A 17 13.49 6.00 -4.69
C GLU A 17 12.52 7.00 -4.07
N VAL A 18 12.87 8.29 -4.10
CA VAL A 18 12.00 9.34 -3.56
C VAL A 18 10.69 9.42 -4.34
N TYR A 19 10.76 9.35 -5.68
CA TYR A 19 9.56 9.37 -6.51
C TYR A 19 8.65 8.19 -6.17
N ASN A 20 9.24 6.99 -6.03
CA ASN A 20 8.48 5.78 -5.75
C ASN A 20 7.84 5.79 -4.36
N GLU A 21 8.52 6.37 -3.38
CA GLU A 21 7.94 6.56 -2.06
C GLU A 21 6.69 7.43 -2.15
N LYS A 22 6.78 8.57 -2.84
CA LYS A 22 5.65 9.47 -3.02
C LYS A 22 4.51 8.82 -3.81
N LEU A 23 4.86 8.04 -4.83
CA LEU A 23 3.86 7.33 -5.63
C LEU A 23 3.12 6.30 -4.80
N SER A 24 3.85 5.53 -3.98
CA SER A 24 3.22 4.53 -3.11
C SER A 24 2.30 5.18 -2.08
N LEU A 25 2.67 6.35 -1.58
CA LEU A 25 1.82 7.10 -0.66
C LEU A 25 0.53 7.54 -1.34
N ARG A 26 0.62 8.11 -2.54
CA ARG A 26 -0.58 8.54 -3.28
C ARG A 26 -1.52 7.37 -3.54
N ARG A 27 -0.97 6.21 -3.89
CA ARG A 27 -1.78 5.01 -4.13
C ARG A 27 -2.46 4.53 -2.86
N ALA A 28 -1.75 4.54 -1.74
CA ALA A 28 -2.32 4.15 -0.45
C ALA A 28 -3.43 5.10 -0.03
N VAL A 29 -3.24 6.41 -0.23
CA VAL A 29 -4.26 7.42 0.07
C VAL A 29 -5.50 7.19 -0.80
N SER A 30 -5.33 6.90 -2.09
CA SER A 30 -6.46 6.63 -2.99
C SER A 30 -7.26 5.42 -2.53
N VAL A 31 -6.58 4.37 -2.08
CA VAL A 31 -7.25 3.17 -1.56
C VAL A 31 -8.01 3.49 -0.28
N LYS A 32 -7.40 4.27 0.61
CA LYS A 32 -8.07 4.72 1.83
C LYS A 32 -9.37 5.44 1.51
N GLU A 33 -9.31 6.40 0.57
CA GLU A 33 -10.50 7.16 0.18
C GLU A 33 -11.59 6.25 -0.37
N LYS A 34 -11.20 5.24 -1.16
CA LYS A 34 -12.15 4.29 -1.71
C LYS A 34 -12.81 3.45 -0.62
N LEU A 35 -12.04 3.02 0.36
CA LEU A 35 -12.60 2.25 1.48
C LEU A 35 -13.60 3.08 2.28
N LEU A 36 -13.32 4.36 2.48
CA LEU A 36 -14.26 5.25 3.16
C LEU A 36 -15.54 5.44 2.36
N GLU A 37 -15.44 5.57 1.04
CA GLU A 37 -16.62 5.64 0.16
C GLU A 37 -17.47 4.37 0.26
N LEU A 38 -16.82 3.22 0.44
CA LEU A 38 -17.52 1.93 0.55
C LEU A 38 -18.11 1.67 1.93
N GLY A 39 -17.91 2.60 2.86
CA GLY A 39 -18.56 2.54 4.17
C GLY A 39 -17.68 2.09 5.32
N LEU A 40 -16.37 1.90 5.09
CA LEU A 40 -15.48 1.57 6.19
C LEU A 40 -15.37 2.76 7.13
N SER A 41 -15.47 2.52 8.42
CA SER A 41 -15.37 3.58 9.42
C SER A 41 -13.94 4.13 9.46
N PRO A 42 -13.76 5.47 9.48
CA PRO A 42 -12.43 6.07 9.49
C PRO A 42 -11.54 5.63 10.64
N ASP A 43 -12.12 5.36 11.80
CA ASP A 43 -11.35 4.95 12.98
C ASP A 43 -10.79 3.53 12.84
N ARG A 44 -11.22 2.77 11.83
CA ARG A 44 -10.68 1.45 11.53
C ARG A 44 -9.38 1.51 10.72
N ILE A 45 -9.09 2.63 10.10
CA ILE A 45 -7.86 2.80 9.32
C ILE A 45 -6.84 3.46 10.25
N THR A 46 -5.98 2.64 10.84
CA THR A 46 -5.06 3.09 11.89
C THR A 46 -3.65 3.38 11.39
N GLY A 47 -3.36 3.09 10.13
CA GLY A 47 -2.06 3.41 9.56
C GLY A 47 -2.08 3.50 8.06
N LEU A 48 -1.18 4.32 7.53
CA LEU A 48 -0.97 4.49 6.10
C LEU A 48 0.53 4.56 5.90
N GLU A 49 1.10 3.60 5.18
CA GLU A 49 2.54 3.52 5.00
C GLU A 49 2.91 3.52 3.52
N ALA A 50 4.01 4.18 3.22
CA ALA A 50 4.55 4.25 1.88
C ALA A 50 5.93 3.60 1.89
N ARG A 51 6.05 2.43 1.29
CA ARG A 51 7.30 1.68 1.25
C ARG A 51 8.09 1.89 -0.03
N GLY A 52 7.45 2.46 -1.07
CA GLY A 52 8.12 2.61 -2.36
C GLY A 52 8.62 1.28 -2.88
N GLU A 53 9.90 1.23 -3.25
CA GLU A 53 10.50 0.04 -3.83
C GLU A 53 11.24 -0.84 -2.81
N LEU A 54 11.14 -0.53 -1.52
CA LEU A 54 12.01 -1.13 -0.50
C LEU A 54 11.72 -2.59 -0.18
N GLU A 55 10.51 -3.08 -0.49
CA GLU A 55 10.08 -4.44 -0.12
C GLU A 55 9.52 -5.20 -1.32
N PRO A 56 10.37 -5.59 -2.26
CA PRO A 56 9.89 -6.34 -3.43
C PRO A 56 9.49 -7.76 -3.05
N VAL A 57 8.42 -8.25 -3.69
CA VAL A 57 7.99 -9.65 -3.55
C VAL A 57 8.38 -10.49 -4.75
N SER A 58 8.89 -9.86 -5.80
CA SER A 58 9.32 -10.53 -7.02
C SER A 58 10.45 -9.74 -7.66
N SER A 59 10.99 -10.25 -8.77
CA SER A 59 12.11 -9.62 -9.46
C SER A 59 11.68 -8.32 -10.13
N ASN A 60 12.48 -7.27 -9.96
CA ASN A 60 12.32 -6.01 -10.70
C ASN A 60 12.94 -6.07 -12.09
N GLU A 61 13.57 -7.17 -12.45
CA GLU A 61 14.24 -7.31 -13.76
C GLU A 61 13.28 -7.71 -14.87
N THR A 62 12.10 -8.22 -14.51
CA THR A 62 11.07 -8.59 -15.50
C THR A 62 9.81 -7.76 -15.26
N GLU A 63 9.02 -7.58 -16.32
CA GLU A 63 7.76 -6.84 -16.20
C GLU A 63 6.76 -7.63 -15.34
N GLU A 64 6.76 -8.94 -15.43
CA GLU A 64 5.90 -9.78 -14.59
C GLU A 64 6.20 -9.55 -13.11
N GLY A 65 7.49 -9.54 -12.75
CA GLY A 65 7.92 -9.29 -11.38
C GLY A 65 7.62 -7.88 -10.92
N ARG A 66 7.87 -6.89 -11.78
CA ARG A 66 7.56 -5.49 -11.45
C ARG A 66 6.06 -5.29 -11.22
N SER A 67 5.23 -5.95 -12.02
CA SER A 67 3.78 -5.88 -11.85
C SER A 67 3.36 -6.39 -10.46
N GLN A 68 3.98 -7.44 -9.98
CA GLN A 68 3.70 -7.98 -8.65
C GLN A 68 4.19 -7.04 -7.55
N ASN A 69 5.24 -6.27 -7.80
CA ASN A 69 5.76 -5.32 -6.82
C ASN A 69 4.90 -4.05 -6.72
N ARG A 70 4.19 -3.68 -7.76
CA ARG A 70 3.24 -2.55 -7.76
C ARG A 70 1.95 -3.00 -7.09
N ARG A 71 1.91 -2.90 -5.77
CA ARG A 71 0.80 -3.46 -5.01
C ARG A 71 0.43 -2.63 -3.79
N ILE A 72 -0.78 -2.88 -3.30
CA ILE A 72 -1.22 -2.38 -2.00
C ILE A 72 -1.40 -3.60 -1.09
N GLU A 73 -0.89 -3.51 0.11
CA GLU A 73 -1.08 -4.55 1.13
C GLU A 73 -1.95 -4.01 2.25
N PHE A 74 -2.78 -4.88 2.80
CA PHE A 74 -3.60 -4.55 3.96
C PHE A 74 -3.12 -5.39 5.13
N ASN A 75 -2.64 -4.74 6.17
CA ASN A 75 -2.27 -5.42 7.40
C ASN A 75 -3.41 -5.30 8.39
N LEU A 76 -4.00 -6.42 8.74
CA LEU A 76 -5.14 -6.47 9.65
C LEU A 76 -4.66 -6.76 11.05
N VAL A 77 -5.05 -5.91 11.99
CA VAL A 77 -4.73 -6.09 13.40
C VAL A 77 -6.04 -6.21 14.17
N ARG A 78 -6.16 -7.27 14.92
CA ARG A 78 -7.38 -7.51 15.69
C ARG A 78 -7.51 -6.52 16.84
N ARG A 79 -8.69 -5.95 16.97
CA ARG A 79 -9.05 -5.13 18.13
C ARG A 79 -9.58 -6.03 19.23
N ASP A 80 -9.21 -5.72 20.43
CA ASP A 80 -9.76 -6.43 21.58
C ASP A 80 -10.80 -5.63 22.32
#